data_141e29cf0d4a3818e2dfe9cfd459385a
#
_entry.id   141e29cf0d4a3818e2dfe9cfd459385a
#
_cell.length_a   1.000
_cell.length_b   1.000
_cell.length_c   1.000
_cell.angle_alpha   90.00
_cell.angle_beta   90.00
_cell.angle_gamma   90.00
#
_symmetry.space_group_name_H-M   'P 1'
#
loop_
_entity.id
_entity.type
_entity.pdbx_description
1 polymer ?
#
loop_
_entity_poly.entity_id
_entity_poly.type
_entity_poly.pdbx_seq_one_letter_code
_entity_poly.pdbx_strand_id
1 'polypeptide(L)'
;MSLEDDIAVLEQVPTLNTLGRRSLRALAMGVETSTISEGRKLFDAGDPADAAYVVLSGSFELFTGARDEEPLVVRPYTLLGELALLTETLRPLTAVARETSDVMRVPRSLFIKMLEGYPDTAVRMRDIMTARACQWSSELRRVRGMFDPSTKR
;
A
#
# COMPACT_ATOMS: atom_id res chain seq x y z
N MET A 1 -7.65 19.54 0.03
CA MET A 1 -7.62 19.20 1.46
C MET A 1 -6.52 19.98 2.16
N SER A 2 -6.74 20.29 3.41
CA SER A 2 -5.73 20.96 4.22
C SER A 2 -4.70 19.94 4.74
N LEU A 3 -3.56 20.46 5.22
CA LEU A 3 -2.54 19.63 5.85
C LEU A 3 -3.10 18.82 7.03
N GLU A 4 -3.96 19.44 7.83
CA GLU A 4 -4.59 18.77 8.98
C GLU A 4 -5.49 17.61 8.52
N ASP A 5 -6.19 17.78 7.41
CA ASP A 5 -7.03 16.72 6.85
C ASP A 5 -6.17 15.56 6.38
N ASP A 6 -5.03 15.85 5.75
CA ASP A 6 -4.11 14.82 5.29
C ASP A 6 -3.51 14.04 6.46
N ILE A 7 -3.15 14.74 7.54
CA ILE A 7 -2.65 14.09 8.75
C ILE A 7 -3.73 13.18 9.35
N ALA A 8 -4.97 13.67 9.41
CA ALA A 8 -6.08 12.89 9.95
C ALA A 8 -6.31 11.61 9.14
N VAL A 9 -6.18 11.68 7.82
CA VAL A 9 -6.28 10.50 6.95
C VAL A 9 -5.16 9.51 7.25
N LEU A 10 -3.93 9.99 7.34
CA LEU A 10 -2.78 9.13 7.61
C LEU A 10 -2.89 8.45 8.98
N GLU A 11 -3.46 9.12 9.95
CA GLU A 11 -3.72 8.54 11.27
C GLU A 11 -4.74 7.39 11.25
N GLN A 12 -5.61 7.35 10.24
CA GLN A 12 -6.60 6.30 10.07
C GLN A 12 -6.00 5.02 9.47
N VAL A 13 -4.82 5.10 8.86
CA VAL A 13 -4.18 3.96 8.22
C VAL A 13 -3.45 3.13 9.29
N PRO A 14 -3.84 1.86 9.51
CA PRO A 14 -3.28 1.06 10.60
C PRO A 14 -1.76 0.96 10.63
N THR A 15 -1.12 0.84 9.46
CA THR A 15 0.34 0.76 9.39
C THR A 15 0.99 2.09 9.73
N LEU A 16 0.41 3.18 9.28
CA LEU A 16 0.99 4.52 9.42
C LEU A 16 0.69 5.16 10.77
N ASN A 17 -0.39 4.78 11.43
CA ASN A 17 -0.79 5.41 12.69
C ASN A 17 0.22 5.21 13.82
N THR A 18 1.12 4.23 13.68
CA THR A 18 2.17 3.97 14.66
C THR A 18 3.36 4.93 14.56
N LEU A 19 3.42 5.71 13.48
CA LEU A 19 4.54 6.64 13.25
C LEU A 19 4.54 7.84 14.18
N GLY A 20 3.38 8.19 14.72
CA GLY A 20 3.22 9.38 15.53
C GLY A 20 2.93 10.62 14.69
N ARG A 21 2.28 11.60 15.31
CA ARG A 21 1.78 12.77 14.59
C ARG A 21 2.86 13.61 13.94
N ARG A 22 4.04 13.70 14.55
CA ARG A 22 5.18 14.45 13.98
C ARG A 22 5.63 13.89 12.65
N SER A 23 5.81 12.58 12.60
CA SER A 23 6.22 11.87 11.37
C SER A 23 5.15 12.00 10.30
N LEU A 24 3.89 11.85 10.67
CA LEU A 24 2.76 11.97 9.74
C LEU A 24 2.64 13.38 9.19
N ARG A 25 2.94 14.39 9.99
CA ARG A 25 2.94 15.77 9.53
C ARG A 25 4.01 16.00 8.46
N ALA A 26 5.22 15.47 8.70
CA ALA A 26 6.29 15.55 7.71
C ALA A 26 5.91 14.86 6.41
N LEU A 27 5.26 13.70 6.52
CA LEU A 27 4.80 12.94 5.38
C LEU A 27 3.70 13.68 4.61
N ALA A 28 2.74 14.25 5.33
CA ALA A 28 1.60 14.95 4.75
C ALA A 28 2.00 16.17 3.91
N MET A 29 3.15 16.75 4.17
CA MET A 29 3.62 17.91 3.43
C MET A 29 4.02 17.59 1.99
N GLY A 30 4.26 16.33 1.65
CA GLY A 30 4.73 15.95 0.32
C GLY A 30 3.87 14.92 -0.39
N VAL A 31 2.75 14.49 0.20
CA VAL A 31 1.86 13.55 -0.47
C VAL A 31 1.07 14.24 -1.57
N GLU A 32 0.66 13.46 -2.57
CA GLU A 32 -0.13 13.94 -3.70
C GLU A 32 -1.46 13.21 -3.72
N THR A 33 -2.54 13.94 -4.00
CA THR A 33 -3.86 13.33 -4.16
C THR A 33 -4.26 13.34 -5.63
N SER A 34 -4.97 12.30 -6.04
CA SER A 34 -5.49 12.22 -7.41
C SER A 34 -6.79 11.45 -7.43
N THR A 35 -7.56 11.65 -8.49
CA THR A 35 -8.82 10.97 -8.71
C THR A 35 -8.65 9.93 -9.80
N ILE A 36 -9.07 8.71 -9.53
CA ILE A 36 -9.01 7.60 -10.48
C ILE A 36 -10.43 7.27 -10.91
N SER A 37 -10.70 7.39 -12.20
CA SER A 37 -12.04 7.12 -12.74
C SER A 37 -12.40 5.65 -12.67
N GLU A 38 -13.68 5.37 -12.54
CA GLU A 38 -14.19 4.00 -12.54
C GLU A 38 -13.63 3.20 -13.71
N GLY A 39 -13.16 1.99 -13.44
CA GLY A 39 -12.59 1.09 -14.44
C GLY A 39 -11.14 1.35 -14.80
N ARG A 40 -10.55 2.43 -14.32
CA ARG A 40 -9.14 2.71 -14.59
C ARG A 40 -8.23 1.98 -13.60
N LYS A 41 -7.06 1.60 -14.09
CA LYS A 41 -6.06 0.94 -13.27
C LYS A 41 -5.24 1.98 -12.51
N LEU A 42 -5.02 1.72 -11.23
CA LEU A 42 -4.07 2.49 -10.44
C LEU A 42 -2.64 2.02 -10.73
N PHE A 43 -2.46 0.70 -10.86
CA PHE A 43 -1.22 0.07 -11.29
C PHE A 43 -1.51 -1.35 -11.76
N ASP A 44 -0.56 -1.92 -12.50
CA ASP A 44 -0.62 -3.29 -12.99
C ASP A 44 0.34 -4.18 -12.20
N ALA A 45 -0.03 -5.45 -12.03
CA ALA A 45 0.88 -6.46 -11.50
C ALA A 45 2.14 -6.51 -12.36
N GLY A 46 3.30 -6.52 -11.73
CA GLY A 46 4.58 -6.54 -12.43
C GLY A 46 5.18 -5.15 -12.69
N ASP A 47 4.43 -4.07 -12.48
CA ASP A 47 4.96 -2.72 -12.63
C ASP A 47 5.97 -2.41 -11.51
N PRO A 48 7.01 -1.61 -11.82
CA PRO A 48 7.89 -1.11 -10.77
C PRO A 48 7.09 -0.25 -9.79
N ALA A 49 7.32 -0.46 -8.51
CA ALA A 49 6.61 0.27 -7.45
C ALA A 49 7.55 1.24 -6.77
N ASP A 50 7.22 2.53 -6.85
CA ASP A 50 8.01 3.61 -6.23
C ASP A 50 7.22 4.39 -5.18
N ALA A 51 5.99 3.97 -4.93
CA ALA A 51 5.09 4.67 -4.01
C ALA A 51 4.05 3.71 -3.44
N ALA A 52 3.51 4.07 -2.30
CA ALA A 52 2.30 3.45 -1.76
C ALA A 52 1.13 4.39 -2.01
N TYR A 53 -0.07 3.86 -1.93
CA TYR A 53 -1.31 4.62 -2.12
C TYR A 53 -2.24 4.39 -0.95
N VAL A 54 -2.85 5.46 -0.47
CA VAL A 54 -3.92 5.39 0.53
C VAL A 54 -5.24 5.69 -0.17
N VAL A 55 -6.21 4.81 -0.03
CA VAL A 55 -7.55 5.04 -0.58
C VAL A 55 -8.25 6.06 0.30
N LEU A 56 -8.61 7.23 -0.27
CA LEU A 56 -9.30 8.30 0.45
C LEU A 56 -10.81 8.14 0.39
N SER A 57 -11.32 7.80 -0.79
CA SER A 57 -12.74 7.56 -1.02
C SER A 57 -12.90 6.58 -2.16
N GLY A 58 -14.06 5.93 -2.23
CA GLY A 58 -14.33 4.95 -3.26
C GLY A 58 -13.81 3.57 -2.87
N SER A 59 -13.50 2.75 -3.86
CA SER A 59 -13.01 1.39 -3.64
C SER A 59 -12.26 0.86 -4.85
N PHE A 60 -11.38 -0.11 -4.61
CA PHE A 60 -10.59 -0.75 -5.64
C PHE A 60 -10.72 -2.26 -5.57
N GLU A 61 -10.55 -2.92 -6.70
CA GLU A 61 -10.41 -4.35 -6.79
C GLU A 61 -8.94 -4.70 -7.01
N LEU A 62 -8.43 -5.62 -6.22
CA LEU A 62 -7.07 -6.14 -6.37
C LEU A 62 -7.15 -7.57 -6.87
N PHE A 63 -6.38 -7.89 -7.91
CA PHE A 63 -6.35 -9.25 -8.44
C PHE A 63 -5.00 -9.55 -9.08
N THR A 64 -4.64 -10.85 -9.12
CA THR A 64 -3.37 -11.29 -9.66
C THR A 64 -3.39 -11.42 -11.18
N GLY A 65 -4.57 -11.45 -11.78
CA GLY A 65 -4.76 -11.73 -13.20
C GLY A 65 -5.06 -13.19 -13.47
N ALA A 66 -5.09 -14.03 -12.44
CA ALA A 66 -5.48 -15.43 -12.60
C ALA A 66 -6.98 -15.52 -12.92
N ARG A 67 -7.35 -16.46 -13.82
CA ARG A 67 -8.76 -16.71 -14.14
C ARG A 67 -9.46 -17.26 -12.90
N ASP A 68 -10.71 -16.89 -12.74
CA ASP A 68 -11.59 -17.42 -11.69
C ASP A 68 -11.20 -16.99 -10.27
N GLU A 69 -10.29 -16.06 -10.13
CA GLU A 69 -9.93 -15.49 -8.83
C GLU A 69 -10.93 -14.41 -8.47
N GLU A 70 -11.46 -14.49 -7.26
CA GLU A 70 -12.29 -13.41 -6.74
C GLU A 70 -11.38 -12.24 -6.38
N PRO A 71 -11.66 -11.03 -6.90
CA PRO A 71 -10.86 -9.88 -6.54
C PRO A 71 -11.07 -9.49 -5.08
N LEU A 72 -9.98 -9.05 -4.47
CA LEU A 72 -10.03 -8.49 -3.12
C LEU A 72 -10.47 -7.02 -3.22
N VAL A 73 -11.52 -6.67 -2.51
CA VAL A 73 -12.02 -5.30 -2.51
C VAL A 73 -11.39 -4.53 -1.35
N VAL A 74 -10.80 -3.38 -1.65
CA VAL A 74 -10.22 -2.50 -0.64
C VAL A 74 -11.00 -1.18 -0.57
N ARG A 75 -11.14 -0.67 0.62
CA ARG A 75 -11.98 0.48 0.97
C ARG A 75 -11.14 1.62 1.52
N PRO A 76 -11.76 2.77 1.85
CA PRO A 76 -11.03 3.91 2.38
C PRO A 76 -10.14 3.57 3.57
N TYR A 77 -9.02 4.29 3.63
CA TYR A 77 -7.97 4.16 4.64
C TYR A 77 -7.16 2.87 4.56
N THR A 78 -7.24 2.18 3.42
CA THR A 78 -6.37 1.04 3.13
C THR A 78 -5.09 1.55 2.46
N LEU A 79 -3.95 1.05 2.91
CA LEU A 79 -2.64 1.34 2.33
C LEU A 79 -2.30 0.25 1.32
N LEU A 80 -2.12 0.64 0.07
CA LEU A 80 -1.75 -0.27 -1.01
C LEU A 80 -0.27 -0.13 -1.34
N GLY A 81 0.44 -1.25 -1.39
CA GLY A 81 1.84 -1.26 -1.77
C GLY A 81 2.79 -0.77 -0.70
N GLU A 82 2.54 -1.10 0.56
CA GLU A 82 3.36 -0.64 1.68
C GLU A 82 4.82 -1.05 1.57
N LEU A 83 5.13 -2.18 0.95
CA LEU A 83 6.51 -2.64 0.77
C LEU A 83 7.31 -1.69 -0.12
N ALA A 84 6.64 -1.03 -1.06
CA ALA A 84 7.26 -0.05 -1.94
C ALA A 84 7.82 1.17 -1.19
N LEU A 85 7.39 1.39 0.05
CA LEU A 85 7.89 2.48 0.87
C LEU A 85 9.30 2.23 1.40
N LEU A 86 9.71 0.98 1.50
CA LEU A 86 11.01 0.61 2.07
C LEU A 86 12.02 0.16 1.03
N THR A 87 11.58 -0.45 -0.06
CA THR A 87 12.49 -1.06 -1.03
C THR A 87 11.91 -1.02 -2.43
N GLU A 88 12.79 -1.15 -3.41
CA GLU A 88 12.36 -1.35 -4.80
C GLU A 88 11.70 -2.70 -4.90
N THR A 89 10.53 -2.72 -5.51
CA THR A 89 9.74 -3.94 -5.66
C THR A 89 8.83 -3.80 -6.88
N LEU A 90 8.26 -4.91 -7.29
CA LEU A 90 7.25 -4.93 -8.35
C LEU A 90 5.88 -5.05 -7.71
N ARG A 91 4.86 -4.53 -8.39
CA ARG A 91 3.48 -4.66 -7.90
C ARG A 91 3.07 -6.12 -7.95
N PRO A 92 2.65 -6.70 -6.83
CA PRO A 92 2.21 -8.10 -6.83
C PRO A 92 0.80 -8.28 -7.39
N LEU A 93 0.01 -7.20 -7.40
CA LEU A 93 -1.39 -7.23 -7.79
C LEU A 93 -1.69 -6.06 -8.72
N THR A 94 -2.76 -6.23 -9.52
CA THR A 94 -3.33 -5.14 -10.31
C THR A 94 -4.45 -4.51 -9.49
N ALA A 95 -4.49 -3.17 -9.44
CA ALA A 95 -5.54 -2.42 -8.75
C ALA A 95 -6.37 -1.65 -9.77
N VAL A 96 -7.68 -1.88 -9.74
CA VAL A 96 -8.64 -1.22 -10.65
C VAL A 96 -9.72 -0.54 -9.82
N ALA A 97 -10.03 0.70 -10.16
CA ALA A 97 -11.09 1.43 -9.46
C ALA A 97 -12.46 0.82 -9.79
N ARG A 98 -13.20 0.41 -8.77
CA ARG A 98 -14.57 -0.10 -8.92
C ARG A 98 -15.57 1.04 -9.15
N GLU A 99 -15.21 2.22 -8.72
CA GLU A 99 -15.98 3.45 -8.82
C GLU A 99 -14.96 4.59 -8.88
N THR A 100 -15.39 5.77 -9.23
CA THR A 100 -14.50 6.93 -9.20
C THR A 100 -14.00 7.11 -7.76
N SER A 101 -12.69 7.07 -7.58
CA SER A 101 -12.06 7.02 -6.27
C SER A 101 -10.95 8.04 -6.16
N ASP A 102 -10.74 8.53 -4.95
CA ASP A 102 -9.62 9.42 -4.65
C ASP A 102 -8.55 8.66 -3.90
N VAL A 103 -7.30 8.88 -4.26
CA VAL A 103 -6.15 8.24 -3.63
C VAL A 103 -5.11 9.29 -3.26
N MET A 104 -4.33 8.97 -2.24
CA MET A 104 -3.18 9.75 -1.81
C MET A 104 -1.93 8.94 -2.15
N ARG A 105 -1.05 9.52 -2.96
CA ARG A 105 0.21 8.87 -3.33
C ARG A 105 1.30 9.27 -2.33
N VAL A 106 1.95 8.28 -1.75
CA VAL A 106 3.06 8.48 -0.82
C VAL A 106 4.33 7.95 -1.50
N PRO A 107 5.17 8.83 -2.08
CA PRO A 107 6.40 8.38 -2.74
C PRO A 107 7.38 7.77 -1.74
N ARG A 108 8.11 6.73 -2.20
CA ARG A 108 9.15 6.10 -1.36
C ARG A 108 10.21 7.10 -0.93
N SER A 109 10.64 7.99 -1.83
CA SER A 109 11.65 9.00 -1.51
C SER A 109 11.20 9.91 -0.37
N LEU A 110 9.94 10.30 -0.37
CA LEU A 110 9.35 11.11 0.69
C LEU A 110 9.34 10.35 2.02
N PHE A 111 8.92 9.08 1.96
CA PHE A 111 8.84 8.22 3.14
C PHE A 111 10.21 7.98 3.75
N ILE A 112 11.22 7.68 2.93
CA ILE A 112 12.60 7.47 3.40
C ILE A 112 13.15 8.74 4.03
N LYS A 113 12.91 9.88 3.40
CA LYS A 113 13.36 11.17 3.93
C LYS A 113 12.73 11.46 5.30
N MET A 114 11.47 11.14 5.47
CA MET A 114 10.80 11.25 6.76
C MET A 114 11.46 10.36 7.80
N LEU A 115 11.75 9.10 7.43
CA LEU A 115 12.39 8.16 8.35
C LEU A 115 13.79 8.62 8.78
N GLU A 116 14.54 9.27 7.89
CA GLU A 116 15.85 9.81 8.22
C GLU A 116 15.78 10.88 9.31
N GLY A 117 14.69 11.62 9.35
CA GLY A 117 14.45 12.63 10.38
C GLY A 117 13.96 12.05 11.71
N TYR A 118 13.53 10.80 11.74
CA TYR A 118 12.95 10.16 12.93
C TYR A 118 13.45 8.72 13.07
N PRO A 119 14.72 8.54 13.50
CA PRO A 119 15.34 7.20 13.53
C PRO A 119 14.59 6.15 14.37
N ASP A 120 14.02 6.54 15.49
CA ASP A 120 13.27 5.60 16.34
C ASP A 120 12.01 5.08 15.61
N THR A 121 11.37 5.98 14.89
CA THR A 121 10.21 5.63 14.05
C THR A 121 10.62 4.69 12.94
N ALA A 122 11.80 4.91 12.34
CA ALA A 122 12.31 4.06 11.27
C ALA A 122 12.48 2.61 11.72
N VAL A 123 13.05 2.40 12.90
CA VAL A 123 13.24 1.05 13.45
C VAL A 123 11.90 0.38 13.66
N ARG A 124 10.96 1.09 14.29
CA ARG A 124 9.62 0.56 14.56
C ARG A 124 8.87 0.18 13.29
N MET A 125 8.92 1.07 12.31
CA MET A 125 8.23 0.85 11.03
C MET A 125 8.82 -0.33 10.28
N ARG A 126 10.14 -0.44 10.24
CA ARG A 126 10.82 -1.56 9.58
C ARG A 126 10.41 -2.88 10.21
N ASP A 127 10.34 -2.95 11.52
CA ASP A 127 9.94 -4.17 12.22
C ASP A 127 8.50 -4.56 11.90
N ILE A 128 7.59 -3.59 11.90
CA ILE A 128 6.18 -3.82 11.58
C ILE A 128 6.02 -4.29 10.15
N MET A 129 6.65 -3.62 9.20
CA MET A 129 6.55 -3.98 7.78
C MET A 129 7.20 -5.31 7.46
N THR A 130 8.31 -5.62 8.13
CA THR A 130 8.98 -6.92 7.96
C THR A 130 8.07 -8.05 8.43
N ALA A 131 7.42 -7.88 9.56
CA ALA A 131 6.48 -8.88 10.07
C ALA A 131 5.31 -9.09 9.11
N ARG A 132 4.75 -8.00 8.56
CA ARG A 132 3.65 -8.08 7.59
C ARG A 132 4.09 -8.71 6.28
N ALA A 133 5.28 -8.36 5.80
CA ALA A 133 5.84 -8.95 4.59
C ALA A 133 6.06 -10.46 4.75
N CYS A 134 6.51 -10.89 5.93
CA CYS A 134 6.66 -12.31 6.23
C CYS A 134 5.32 -13.04 6.23
N GLN A 135 4.27 -12.42 6.79
CA GLN A 135 2.93 -12.98 6.74
C GLN A 135 2.43 -13.13 5.31
N TRP A 136 2.60 -12.09 4.49
CA TRP A 136 2.22 -12.12 3.09
C TRP A 136 2.95 -13.23 2.35
N SER A 137 4.26 -13.34 2.55
CA SER A 137 5.07 -14.38 1.90
C SER A 137 4.61 -15.77 2.29
N SER A 138 4.27 -15.97 3.56
CA SER A 138 3.77 -17.26 4.04
C SER A 138 2.43 -17.62 3.42
N GLU A 139 1.52 -16.66 3.34
CA GLU A 139 0.21 -16.86 2.72
C GLU A 139 0.33 -17.15 1.22
N LEU A 140 1.19 -16.40 0.53
CA LEU A 140 1.42 -16.62 -0.90
C LEU A 140 2.05 -18.00 -1.16
N ARG A 141 2.98 -18.42 -0.31
CA ARG A 141 3.58 -19.75 -0.43
C ARG A 141 2.56 -20.85 -0.20
N ARG A 142 1.66 -20.66 0.76
CA ARG A 142 0.59 -21.62 1.04
C ARG A 142 -0.34 -21.76 -0.17
N VAL A 143 -0.78 -20.64 -0.71
CA VAL A 143 -1.65 -20.62 -1.88
C VAL A 143 -0.94 -21.22 -3.08
N ARG A 144 0.31 -20.86 -3.31
CA ARG A 144 1.11 -21.41 -4.41
C ARG A 144 1.29 -22.91 -4.27
N GLY A 145 1.52 -23.38 -3.04
CA GLY A 145 1.64 -24.80 -2.75
C GLY A 145 0.37 -25.59 -3.07
N MET A 146 -0.79 -24.98 -2.90
CA MET A 146 -2.07 -25.60 -3.22
C MET A 146 -2.27 -25.79 -4.72
N PHE A 147 -1.66 -24.92 -5.54
CA PHE A 147 -1.83 -24.94 -6.99
C PHE A 147 -0.61 -25.43 -7.74
N ASP A 148 0.47 -25.73 -7.05
CA ASP A 148 1.70 -26.21 -7.67
C ASP A 148 1.58 -27.73 -7.89
N PRO A 149 1.65 -28.21 -9.14
CA PRO A 149 1.58 -29.64 -9.43
C PRO A 149 2.65 -30.46 -8.73
N SER A 150 3.82 -29.88 -8.45
CA SER A 150 4.92 -30.59 -7.79
C SER A 150 4.62 -30.92 -6.34
N THR A 151 3.70 -30.24 -5.69
CA THR A 151 3.33 -30.48 -4.29
C THR A 151 2.20 -31.48 -4.10
N LYS A 152 1.59 -31.94 -5.19
CA LYS A 152 0.49 -32.92 -5.16
C LYS A 152 0.96 -34.37 -5.16
N ARG A 153 2.20 -34.60 -5.01
CA ARG A 153 2.79 -35.94 -5.01
C ARG A 153 2.89 -36.53 -3.64
#